data_230e264a51ff8cea4408242447aaca11
#
_entry.id   230e264a51ff8cea4408242447aaca11
#
_cell.length_a   1.000
_cell.length_b   1.000
_cell.length_c   1.000
_cell.angle_alpha   90.00
_cell.angle_beta   90.00
_cell.angle_gamma   90.00
#
_symmetry.space_group_name_H-M   'P 1'
#
loop_
_entity.id
_entity.type
_entity.pdbx_description
1 polymer ?
#
loop_
_entity_poly.entity_id
_entity_poly.type
_entity_poly.pdbx_seq_one_letter_code
_entity_poly.pdbx_strand_id
1 'polypeptide(L)'
;KVPTEVRGSYRQFRKNLGEPWNAVNQLIQGRPLRAAESLGRFTINTLTTLGFADPARRIGLYVEEENFGTTLGYYGISSGPYLVLPVFGPSTFRDTLGLIVDGQARPQKYILEDHDGVYWGEQMLGGIDARSQLLDIEDVLQGDKYAAIRDIYLQRKSFSIAEKRGLEPETMFIEDDQDSNEDQDQQSNPDSSDDEIQEDDVDTTTK
;
A
#
# COMPACT_ATOMS: atom_id res chain seq x y z
N LYS A 1 29.57 2.99 9.19
CA LYS A 1 28.58 2.06 8.57
C LYS A 1 28.20 1.02 9.61
N VAL A 2 26.92 0.83 9.85
CA VAL A 2 26.41 -0.23 10.74
C VAL A 2 26.42 -1.55 9.98
N PRO A 3 26.94 -2.66 10.57
CA PRO A 3 26.92 -3.98 9.94
C PRO A 3 25.50 -4.41 9.52
N THR A 4 25.41 -5.19 8.45
CA THR A 4 24.12 -5.64 7.88
C THR A 4 23.33 -6.50 8.85
N GLU A 5 24.01 -7.32 9.65
CA GLU A 5 23.42 -8.19 10.66
C GLU A 5 22.73 -7.39 11.76
N VAL A 6 23.39 -6.32 12.24
CA VAL A 6 22.83 -5.43 13.28
C VAL A 6 21.61 -4.70 12.75
N ARG A 7 21.63 -4.20 11.52
CA ARG A 7 20.47 -3.59 10.89
C ARG A 7 19.32 -4.58 10.69
N GLY A 8 19.67 -5.82 10.31
CA GLY A 8 18.67 -6.90 10.15
C GLY A 8 17.99 -7.24 11.46
N SER A 9 18.75 -7.43 12.54
CA SER A 9 18.22 -7.71 13.87
C SER A 9 17.36 -6.55 14.41
N TYR A 10 17.78 -5.31 14.21
CA TYR A 10 16.98 -4.14 14.58
C TYR A 10 15.65 -4.07 13.84
N ARG A 11 15.64 -4.31 12.51
CA ARG A 11 14.41 -4.39 11.72
C ARG A 11 13.48 -5.48 12.23
N GLN A 12 14.05 -6.66 12.53
CA GLN A 12 13.26 -7.77 13.05
C GLN A 12 12.64 -7.45 14.40
N PHE A 13 13.39 -6.82 15.29
CA PHE A 13 12.88 -6.34 16.59
C PHE A 13 11.71 -5.37 16.41
N ARG A 14 11.85 -4.38 15.50
CA ARG A 14 10.76 -3.43 15.20
C ARG A 14 9.52 -4.12 14.64
N LYS A 15 9.71 -5.07 13.72
CA LYS A 15 8.59 -5.87 13.16
C LYS A 15 7.90 -6.66 14.27
N ASN A 16 8.65 -7.29 15.14
CA ASN A 16 8.08 -8.03 16.26
C ASN A 16 7.26 -7.14 17.20
N LEU A 17 7.74 -5.94 17.51
CA LEU A 17 6.97 -4.96 18.29
C LEU A 17 5.69 -4.49 17.57
N GLY A 18 5.64 -4.57 16.25
CA GLY A 18 4.46 -4.25 15.45
C GLY A 18 3.39 -5.35 15.43
N GLU A 19 3.73 -6.62 15.75
CA GLU A 19 2.80 -7.75 15.64
C GLU A 19 1.52 -7.61 16.49
N PRO A 20 1.54 -7.10 17.74
CA PRO A 20 0.31 -6.87 18.50
C PRO A 20 -0.63 -5.89 17.78
N TRP A 21 -0.07 -4.86 17.12
CA TRP A 21 -0.88 -3.91 16.35
C TRP A 21 -1.39 -4.51 15.04
N ASN A 22 -0.59 -5.36 14.38
CA ASN A 22 -1.05 -6.16 13.24
C ASN A 22 -2.27 -7.00 13.65
N ALA A 23 -2.20 -7.69 14.79
CA ALA A 23 -3.30 -8.51 15.29
C ALA A 23 -4.58 -7.70 15.54
N VAL A 24 -4.47 -6.49 16.11
CA VAL A 24 -5.62 -5.58 16.31
C VAL A 24 -6.25 -5.21 14.98
N ASN A 25 -5.46 -4.81 13.98
CA ASN A 25 -5.97 -4.48 12.66
C ASN A 25 -6.65 -5.68 11.97
N GLN A 26 -6.06 -6.88 12.08
CA GLN A 26 -6.63 -8.11 11.54
C GLN A 26 -7.95 -8.48 12.23
N LEU A 27 -8.08 -8.25 13.55
CA LEU A 27 -9.36 -8.42 14.25
C LEU A 27 -10.41 -7.42 13.76
N ILE A 28 -10.05 -6.16 13.58
CA ILE A 28 -10.94 -5.14 13.01
C ILE A 28 -11.40 -5.56 11.61
N GLN A 29 -10.53 -6.14 10.79
CA GLN A 29 -10.84 -6.66 9.45
C GLN A 29 -11.68 -7.96 9.48
N GLY A 30 -12.02 -8.51 10.65
CA GLY A 30 -12.76 -9.77 10.77
C GLY A 30 -11.93 -11.02 10.43
N ARG A 31 -10.61 -10.98 10.59
CA ARG A 31 -9.65 -12.04 10.29
C ARG A 31 -9.00 -12.61 11.56
N PRO A 32 -9.77 -13.28 12.46
CA PRO A 32 -9.27 -13.68 13.78
C PRO A 32 -8.15 -14.72 13.73
N LEU A 33 -8.12 -15.59 12.72
CA LEU A 33 -7.04 -16.57 12.55
C LEU A 33 -5.71 -15.86 12.27
N ARG A 34 -5.71 -14.86 11.42
CA ARG A 34 -4.51 -14.05 11.13
C ARG A 34 -4.04 -13.29 12.36
N ALA A 35 -4.99 -12.74 13.13
CA ALA A 35 -4.67 -12.09 14.40
C ALA A 35 -4.01 -13.07 15.40
N ALA A 36 -4.50 -14.29 15.49
CA ALA A 36 -3.89 -15.32 16.32
C ALA A 36 -2.48 -15.69 15.84
N GLU A 37 -2.26 -15.79 14.52
CA GLU A 37 -0.93 -15.99 13.92
C GLU A 37 0.04 -14.86 14.28
N SER A 38 -0.38 -13.60 14.18
CA SER A 38 0.45 -12.43 14.57
C SER A 38 0.81 -12.45 16.06
N LEU A 39 -0.16 -12.75 16.94
CA LEU A 39 0.11 -12.90 18.38
C LEU A 39 1.02 -14.09 18.67
N GLY A 40 0.86 -15.21 17.98
CA GLY A 40 1.73 -16.38 18.07
C GLY A 40 3.17 -16.03 17.67
N ARG A 41 3.34 -15.30 16.57
CA ARG A 41 4.65 -14.77 16.13
C ARG A 41 5.29 -13.89 17.19
N PHE A 42 4.55 -12.89 17.68
CA PHE A 42 5.03 -12.02 18.74
C PHE A 42 5.53 -12.82 19.96
N THR A 43 4.73 -13.79 20.43
CA THR A 43 5.05 -14.61 21.60
C THR A 43 6.30 -15.46 21.36
N ILE A 44 6.35 -16.21 20.26
CA ILE A 44 7.47 -17.11 19.95
C ILE A 44 8.75 -16.29 19.77
N ASN A 45 8.73 -15.23 18.97
CA ASN A 45 9.92 -14.43 18.69
C ASN A 45 10.41 -13.71 19.95
N THR A 46 9.50 -13.23 20.81
CA THR A 46 9.87 -12.54 22.06
C THR A 46 10.45 -13.52 23.07
N LEU A 47 9.81 -14.69 23.28
CA LEU A 47 10.28 -15.67 24.27
C LEU A 47 11.60 -16.34 23.88
N THR A 48 11.86 -16.51 22.57
CA THR A 48 13.05 -17.24 22.11
C THR A 48 14.24 -16.33 21.83
N THR A 49 14.00 -15.11 21.31
CA THR A 49 15.07 -14.23 20.82
C THR A 49 14.90 -12.76 21.25
N LEU A 50 14.00 -12.47 22.18
CA LEU A 50 13.59 -11.10 22.55
C LEU A 50 13.14 -10.27 21.34
N GLY A 51 12.69 -10.93 20.26
CA GLY A 51 12.26 -10.28 19.03
C GLY A 51 13.35 -9.92 18.03
N PHE A 52 14.63 -10.19 18.32
CA PHE A 52 15.74 -9.86 17.43
C PHE A 52 15.94 -10.85 16.26
N ALA A 53 15.27 -12.00 16.30
CA ALA A 53 15.22 -12.97 15.20
C ALA A 53 13.78 -13.43 14.94
N ASP A 54 13.57 -14.22 13.89
CA ASP A 54 12.25 -14.70 13.45
C ASP A 54 12.16 -16.22 13.40
N PRO A 55 12.22 -16.93 14.54
CA PRO A 55 12.01 -18.35 14.59
C PRO A 55 10.57 -18.77 14.22
N ALA A 56 9.57 -17.90 14.42
CA ALA A 56 8.18 -18.15 14.05
C ALA A 56 8.01 -18.45 12.55
N ARG A 57 8.81 -17.80 11.69
CA ARG A 57 8.82 -18.07 10.25
C ARG A 57 9.24 -19.50 9.92
N ARG A 58 10.10 -20.13 10.71
CA ARG A 58 10.57 -21.51 10.48
C ARG A 58 9.49 -22.56 10.71
N ILE A 59 8.47 -22.22 11.48
CA ILE A 59 7.31 -23.07 11.74
C ILE A 59 6.08 -22.70 10.88
N GLY A 60 6.29 -21.89 9.84
CA GLY A 60 5.25 -21.56 8.86
C GLY A 60 4.38 -20.35 9.21
N LEU A 61 4.69 -19.61 10.28
CA LEU A 61 4.00 -18.36 10.59
C LEU A 61 4.65 -17.21 9.85
N TYR A 62 4.00 -16.70 8.81
CA TYR A 62 4.53 -15.62 7.99
C TYR A 62 4.04 -14.24 8.47
N VAL A 63 4.90 -13.22 8.26
CA VAL A 63 4.55 -11.82 8.57
C VAL A 63 3.47 -11.35 7.60
N GLU A 64 2.40 -10.80 8.14
CA GLU A 64 1.44 -10.01 7.39
C GLU A 64 1.39 -8.61 8.03
N GLU A 65 2.11 -7.67 7.42
CA GLU A 65 2.17 -6.29 7.93
C GLU A 65 0.83 -5.60 7.73
N GLU A 66 0.28 -5.10 8.84
CA GLU A 66 -0.97 -4.37 8.88
C GLU A 66 -0.77 -2.98 9.47
N ASN A 67 -1.60 -2.07 8.99
CA ASN A 67 -1.72 -0.74 9.55
C ASN A 67 -3.15 -0.23 9.36
N PHE A 68 -3.50 0.83 10.04
CA PHE A 68 -4.86 1.35 9.96
C PHE A 68 -5.23 1.85 8.55
N GLY A 69 -4.27 2.37 7.77
CA GLY A 69 -4.48 2.72 6.36
C GLY A 69 -4.86 1.52 5.50
N THR A 70 -4.22 0.35 5.71
CA THR A 70 -4.60 -0.91 5.04
C THR A 70 -6.00 -1.37 5.48
N THR A 71 -6.31 -1.24 6.77
CA THR A 71 -7.64 -1.56 7.30
C THR A 71 -8.73 -0.68 6.69
N LEU A 72 -8.50 0.63 6.53
CA LEU A 72 -9.42 1.51 5.81
C LEU A 72 -9.61 1.07 4.35
N GLY A 73 -8.52 0.69 3.67
CA GLY A 73 -8.58 0.14 2.31
C GLY A 73 -9.34 -1.18 2.22
N TYR A 74 -9.19 -2.06 3.21
CA TYR A 74 -9.95 -3.30 3.30
C TYR A 74 -11.46 -3.05 3.30
N TYR A 75 -11.93 -1.99 3.95
CA TYR A 75 -13.33 -1.56 3.94
C TYR A 75 -13.74 -0.73 2.72
N GLY A 76 -12.86 -0.60 1.71
CA GLY A 76 -13.17 0.07 0.44
C GLY A 76 -12.95 1.58 0.43
N ILE A 77 -12.30 2.14 1.45
CA ILE A 77 -11.95 3.57 1.43
C ILE A 77 -10.81 3.79 0.42
N SER A 78 -11.05 4.66 -0.54
CA SER A 78 -10.09 4.94 -1.61
C SER A 78 -8.79 5.51 -1.06
N SER A 79 -7.68 5.32 -1.79
CA SER A 79 -6.35 5.80 -1.38
C SER A 79 -6.26 7.32 -1.33
N GLY A 80 -7.05 8.01 -2.16
CA GLY A 80 -6.91 9.45 -2.38
C GLY A 80 -5.60 9.82 -3.09
N PRO A 81 -5.22 11.10 -3.09
CA PRO A 81 -4.02 11.56 -3.77
C PRO A 81 -2.75 10.94 -3.17
N TYR A 82 -1.78 10.67 -4.06
CA TYR A 82 -0.44 10.25 -3.68
C TYR A 82 0.33 11.41 -3.06
N LEU A 83 1.04 11.14 -1.97
CA LEU A 83 1.83 12.10 -1.20
C LEU A 83 3.22 11.53 -0.93
N VAL A 84 4.22 12.41 -0.84
CA VAL A 84 5.54 12.04 -0.34
C VAL A 84 5.76 12.74 1.00
N LEU A 85 5.76 11.96 2.07
CA LEU A 85 5.95 12.49 3.41
C LEU A 85 7.45 12.64 3.72
N PRO A 86 7.87 13.79 4.29
CA PRO A 86 9.23 13.92 4.78
C PRO A 86 9.51 12.81 5.81
N VAL A 87 10.67 12.19 5.74
CA VAL A 87 11.12 11.08 6.59
C VAL A 87 10.40 9.73 6.34
N PHE A 88 9.07 9.73 6.14
CA PHE A 88 8.27 8.51 5.96
C PHE A 88 8.21 8.01 4.51
N GLY A 89 8.51 8.89 3.52
CA GLY A 89 8.54 8.52 2.10
C GLY A 89 7.17 8.43 1.43
N PRO A 90 7.01 7.51 0.45
CA PRO A 90 5.77 7.35 -0.31
C PRO A 90 4.57 7.04 0.57
N SER A 91 3.45 7.69 0.31
CA SER A 91 2.19 7.52 1.04
C SER A 91 1.00 7.93 0.17
N THR A 92 -0.21 7.71 0.68
CA THR A 92 -1.44 8.29 0.16
C THR A 92 -2.16 9.06 1.26
N PHE A 93 -3.18 9.83 0.90
CA PHE A 93 -3.97 10.56 1.90
C PHE A 93 -4.57 9.60 2.95
N ARG A 94 -5.16 8.48 2.52
CA ARG A 94 -5.68 7.43 3.40
C ARG A 94 -4.60 6.85 4.31
N ASP A 95 -3.45 6.48 3.73
CA ASP A 95 -2.35 5.85 4.48
C ASP A 95 -1.72 6.84 5.46
N THR A 96 -1.70 8.14 5.13
CA THR A 96 -1.25 9.22 6.04
C THR A 96 -2.18 9.36 7.23
N LEU A 97 -3.51 9.32 7.03
CA LEU A 97 -4.47 9.29 8.14
C LEU A 97 -4.28 8.03 8.99
N GLY A 98 -4.08 6.89 8.33
CA GLY A 98 -3.74 5.64 9.01
C GLY A 98 -2.48 5.76 9.87
N LEU A 99 -1.44 6.39 9.36
CA LEU A 99 -0.18 6.61 10.09
C LEU A 99 -0.37 7.43 11.37
N ILE A 100 -1.26 8.42 11.35
CA ILE A 100 -1.60 9.22 12.54
C ILE A 100 -2.24 8.34 13.61
N VAL A 101 -3.21 7.52 13.23
CA VAL A 101 -3.88 6.58 14.15
C VAL A 101 -2.89 5.55 14.67
N ASP A 102 -2.09 4.95 13.78
CA ASP A 102 -1.05 3.99 14.14
C ASP A 102 -0.05 4.58 15.15
N GLY A 103 0.35 5.83 14.97
CA GLY A 103 1.26 6.54 15.88
C GLY A 103 0.70 6.73 17.29
N GLN A 104 -0.64 6.82 17.44
CA GLN A 104 -1.29 6.95 18.74
C GLN A 104 -1.58 5.59 19.39
N ALA A 105 -1.90 4.58 18.61
CA ALA A 105 -2.40 3.30 19.07
C ALA A 105 -1.33 2.23 19.28
N ARG A 106 -0.10 2.43 18.77
CA ARG A 106 0.97 1.45 18.90
C ARG A 106 1.37 1.22 20.36
N PRO A 107 1.52 -0.04 20.78
CA PRO A 107 1.92 -0.38 22.15
C PRO A 107 3.24 0.26 22.60
N GLN A 108 4.16 0.48 21.64
CA GLN A 108 5.47 1.11 21.92
C GLN A 108 5.35 2.48 22.58
N LYS A 109 4.33 3.26 22.21
CA LYS A 109 4.09 4.57 22.82
C LYS A 109 3.82 4.46 24.32
N TYR A 110 3.01 3.47 24.72
CA TYR A 110 2.66 3.26 26.12
C TYR A 110 3.80 2.65 26.94
N ILE A 111 4.61 1.79 26.33
CA ILE A 111 5.78 1.20 26.99
C ILE A 111 6.88 2.24 27.22
N LEU A 112 6.99 3.22 26.34
CA LEU A 112 8.01 4.28 26.38
C LEU A 112 7.45 5.63 26.82
N GLU A 113 6.28 5.67 27.46
CA GLU A 113 5.58 6.90 27.83
C GLU A 113 6.43 7.83 28.72
N ASP A 114 7.27 7.26 29.59
CA ASP A 114 8.21 8.02 30.42
C ASP A 114 9.52 8.41 29.71
N HIS A 115 9.70 8.01 28.44
CA HIS A 115 10.95 8.17 27.69
C HIS A 115 10.71 8.72 26.28
N ASP A 116 10.10 9.88 26.18
CA ASP A 116 9.79 10.54 24.90
C ASP A 116 10.98 10.60 23.93
N GLY A 117 12.17 10.84 24.43
CA GLY A 117 13.39 10.88 23.62
C GLY A 117 13.74 9.54 22.98
N VAL A 118 13.49 8.43 23.68
CA VAL A 118 13.71 7.07 23.15
C VAL A 118 12.66 6.73 22.09
N TYR A 119 11.39 7.07 22.35
CA TYR A 119 10.31 6.87 21.38
C TYR A 119 10.57 7.63 20.07
N TRP A 120 10.85 8.94 20.15
CA TRP A 120 11.14 9.74 18.97
C TRP A 120 12.44 9.32 18.26
N GLY A 121 13.46 8.94 19.01
CA GLY A 121 14.71 8.39 18.48
C GLY A 121 14.47 7.11 17.68
N GLU A 122 13.64 6.21 18.17
CA GLU A 122 13.24 4.98 17.47
C GLU A 122 12.48 5.28 16.19
N GLN A 123 11.53 6.22 16.20
CA GLN A 123 10.78 6.63 15.01
C GLN A 123 11.70 7.24 13.94
N MET A 124 12.63 8.09 14.34
CA MET A 124 13.64 8.67 13.43
C MET A 124 14.55 7.61 12.81
N LEU A 125 15.06 6.66 13.62
CA LEU A 125 15.87 5.56 13.12
C LEU A 125 15.10 4.70 12.12
N GLY A 126 13.80 4.46 12.39
CA GLY A 126 12.92 3.77 11.46
C GLY A 126 12.72 4.49 10.14
N GLY A 127 12.55 5.81 10.19
CA GLY A 127 12.46 6.65 8.99
C GLY A 127 13.76 6.64 8.17
N ILE A 128 14.91 6.74 8.84
CA ILE A 128 16.23 6.64 8.20
C ILE A 128 16.44 5.27 7.55
N ASP A 129 16.05 4.18 8.22
CA ASP A 129 16.14 2.84 7.66
C ASP A 129 15.21 2.67 6.45
N ALA A 130 13.98 3.16 6.51
CA ALA A 130 13.05 3.16 5.38
C ALA A 130 13.60 3.97 4.19
N ARG A 131 14.16 5.16 4.45
CA ARG A 131 14.80 5.98 3.41
C ARG A 131 16.02 5.28 2.80
N SER A 132 16.83 4.58 3.60
CA SER A 132 17.98 3.83 3.09
C SER A 132 17.59 2.73 2.10
N GLN A 133 16.44 2.08 2.32
CA GLN A 133 15.90 1.07 1.41
C GLN A 133 15.38 1.68 0.10
N LEU A 134 14.78 2.86 0.18
CA LEU A 134 14.35 3.60 -1.02
C LEU A 134 15.54 4.04 -1.89
N LEU A 135 16.64 4.46 -1.29
CA LEU A 135 17.86 4.83 -2.04
C LEU A 135 18.40 3.65 -2.86
N ASP A 136 18.40 2.45 -2.27
CA ASP A 136 18.84 1.24 -2.98
C ASP A 136 17.96 0.96 -4.22
N ILE A 137 16.67 1.30 -4.17
CA ILE A 137 15.74 1.17 -5.30
C ILE A 137 15.91 2.32 -6.30
N GLU A 138 16.08 3.55 -5.82
CA GLU A 138 16.28 4.74 -6.66
C GLU A 138 17.50 4.61 -7.58
N ASP A 139 18.55 3.92 -7.13
CA ASP A 139 19.78 3.70 -7.92
C ASP A 139 19.58 2.76 -9.11
N VAL A 140 18.58 1.88 -9.06
CA VAL A 140 18.25 0.92 -10.12
C VAL A 140 17.23 1.50 -11.11
N LEU A 141 16.43 2.49 -10.70
CA LEU A 141 15.40 3.08 -11.55
C LEU A 141 16.01 4.04 -12.59
N GLN A 142 15.63 3.82 -13.86
CA GLN A 142 15.96 4.69 -14.97
C GLN A 142 14.74 5.55 -15.36
N GLY A 143 14.99 6.79 -15.78
CA GLY A 143 13.92 7.71 -16.21
C GLY A 143 13.28 8.50 -15.07
N ASP A 144 11.98 8.71 -15.12
CA ASP A 144 11.22 9.46 -14.08
C ASP A 144 11.06 8.62 -12.82
N LYS A 145 12.00 8.83 -11.89
CA LYS A 145 12.03 8.13 -10.60
C LYS A 145 10.79 8.38 -9.77
N TYR A 146 10.22 9.60 -9.83
CA TYR A 146 9.02 9.92 -9.07
C TYR A 146 7.82 9.11 -9.55
N ALA A 147 7.57 9.10 -10.86
CA ALA A 147 6.48 8.33 -11.43
C ALA A 147 6.63 6.84 -11.13
N ALA A 148 7.83 6.28 -11.33
CA ALA A 148 8.11 4.88 -11.06
C ALA A 148 7.87 4.49 -9.59
N ILE A 149 8.35 5.28 -8.63
CA ILE A 149 8.16 5.00 -7.20
C ILE A 149 6.69 5.12 -6.81
N ARG A 150 5.97 6.13 -7.33
CA ARG A 150 4.53 6.30 -7.11
C ARG A 150 3.76 5.08 -7.60
N ASP A 151 4.00 4.65 -8.83
CA ASP A 151 3.25 3.56 -9.45
C ASP A 151 3.53 2.22 -8.76
N ILE A 152 4.79 1.94 -8.43
CA ILE A 152 5.17 0.76 -7.61
C ILE A 152 4.47 0.79 -6.25
N TYR A 153 4.44 1.94 -5.58
CA TYR A 153 3.79 2.07 -4.27
C TYR A 153 2.29 1.81 -4.35
N LEU A 154 1.61 2.46 -5.30
CA LEU A 154 0.16 2.32 -5.48
C LEU A 154 -0.23 0.90 -5.88
N GLN A 155 0.48 0.29 -6.84
CA GLN A 155 0.27 -1.10 -7.24
C GLN A 155 0.45 -2.08 -6.08
N ARG A 156 1.54 -1.94 -5.33
CA ARG A 156 1.81 -2.82 -4.18
C ARG A 156 0.73 -2.70 -3.10
N LYS A 157 0.24 -1.49 -2.85
CA LYS A 157 -0.82 -1.24 -1.86
C LYS A 157 -2.17 -1.79 -2.32
N SER A 158 -2.57 -1.54 -3.56
CA SER A 158 -3.81 -2.06 -4.12
C SER A 158 -3.81 -3.59 -4.15
N PHE A 159 -2.72 -4.20 -4.62
CA PHE A 159 -2.55 -5.65 -4.61
C PHE A 159 -2.68 -6.25 -3.20
N SER A 160 -1.98 -5.67 -2.21
CA SER A 160 -2.05 -6.15 -0.82
C SER A 160 -3.46 -6.06 -0.24
N ILE A 161 -4.21 -5.00 -0.54
CA ILE A 161 -5.59 -4.85 -0.07
C ILE A 161 -6.52 -5.84 -0.76
N ALA A 162 -6.37 -6.05 -2.08
CA ALA A 162 -7.17 -7.01 -2.83
C ALA A 162 -6.96 -8.44 -2.34
N GLU A 163 -5.70 -8.84 -2.15
CA GLU A 163 -5.36 -10.15 -1.58
C GLU A 163 -6.06 -10.37 -0.22
N LYS A 164 -6.05 -9.35 0.65
CA LYS A 164 -6.71 -9.42 1.96
C LYS A 164 -8.23 -9.51 1.87
N ARG A 165 -8.83 -8.91 0.84
CA ARG A 165 -10.26 -8.99 0.55
C ARG A 165 -10.64 -10.29 -0.17
N GLY A 166 -9.67 -11.12 -0.57
CA GLY A 166 -9.89 -12.33 -1.37
C GLY A 166 -10.30 -12.03 -2.82
N LEU A 167 -9.94 -10.84 -3.33
CA LEU A 167 -10.15 -10.48 -4.73
C LEU A 167 -8.98 -10.98 -5.58
N GLU A 168 -9.28 -11.55 -6.74
CA GLU A 168 -8.25 -11.93 -7.69
C GLU A 168 -7.60 -10.67 -8.31
N PRO A 169 -6.27 -10.64 -8.49
CA PRO A 169 -5.59 -9.47 -9.03
C PRO A 169 -6.07 -9.04 -10.42
N GLU A 170 -6.57 -9.97 -11.22
CA GLU A 170 -7.08 -9.72 -12.56
C GLU A 170 -8.35 -8.85 -12.59
N THR A 171 -9.16 -8.89 -11.54
CA THR A 171 -10.39 -8.09 -11.47
C THR A 171 -10.13 -6.61 -11.20
N MET A 172 -8.95 -6.26 -10.65
CA MET A 172 -8.60 -4.88 -10.32
C MET A 172 -8.24 -4.02 -11.53
N PHE A 173 -7.81 -4.65 -12.63
CA PHE A 173 -7.47 -3.93 -13.87
C PHE A 173 -8.70 -3.68 -14.75
N ILE A 174 -9.83 -4.34 -14.47
CA ILE A 174 -11.06 -4.23 -15.26
C ILE A 174 -11.96 -3.09 -14.75
N GLU A 175 -11.93 -2.77 -13.44
CA GLU A 175 -12.79 -1.73 -12.87
C GLU A 175 -12.33 -0.30 -13.22
N ASP A 176 -11.03 -0.05 -13.34
CA ASP A 176 -10.50 1.28 -13.71
C ASP A 176 -10.78 1.65 -15.19
N ASP A 177 -10.94 0.65 -16.09
CA ASP A 177 -11.25 0.89 -17.50
C ASP A 177 -12.76 1.13 -17.76
N GLN A 178 -13.66 0.74 -16.84
CA GLN A 178 -15.09 0.95 -17.02
C GLN A 178 -15.55 2.34 -16.59
N ASP A 179 -14.99 2.91 -15.51
CA ASP A 179 -15.33 4.26 -15.07
C ASP A 179 -14.83 5.35 -16.03
N SER A 180 -13.83 5.05 -16.88
CA SER A 180 -13.32 6.01 -17.88
C SER A 180 -14.12 6.04 -19.19
N ASN A 181 -14.99 5.06 -19.45
CA ASN A 181 -15.78 4.99 -20.69
C ASN A 181 -17.22 5.51 -20.55
N GLU A 182 -17.76 5.62 -19.33
CA GLU A 182 -19.13 6.14 -19.14
C GLU A 182 -19.23 7.66 -19.31
N ASP A 183 -18.11 8.41 -19.17
CA ASP A 183 -18.12 9.87 -19.34
C ASP A 183 -17.90 10.33 -20.80
N GLN A 184 -17.61 9.42 -21.75
CA GLN A 184 -17.36 9.79 -23.14
C GLN A 184 -18.57 9.60 -24.07
N ASP A 185 -19.58 8.83 -23.68
CA ASP A 185 -20.75 8.55 -24.53
C ASP A 185 -21.89 9.57 -24.38
N GLN A 186 -21.77 10.60 -23.55
CA GLN A 186 -22.80 11.63 -23.41
C GLN A 186 -22.56 12.94 -24.17
N GLN A 187 -21.50 13.02 -25.01
CA GLN A 187 -21.16 14.26 -25.67
C GLN A 187 -21.06 14.19 -27.20
N SER A 188 -21.78 13.29 -27.86
CA SER A 188 -21.90 13.32 -29.33
C SER A 188 -23.32 13.02 -29.79
N ASN A 189 -24.16 14.01 -29.73
CA ASN A 189 -25.16 14.29 -30.75
C ASN A 189 -25.72 15.70 -30.55
N PRO A 190 -25.54 16.60 -31.50
CA PRO A 190 -26.70 17.20 -32.10
C PRO A 190 -26.56 17.39 -33.62
N ASP A 191 -27.69 17.20 -34.24
CA ASP A 191 -28.13 17.87 -35.46
C ASP A 191 -27.83 17.22 -36.79
N SER A 192 -28.84 16.46 -37.19
CA SER A 192 -29.13 16.16 -38.58
C SER A 192 -30.21 17.12 -39.04
N SER A 193 -29.86 18.06 -39.88
CA SER A 193 -30.84 18.73 -40.73
C SER A 193 -30.47 18.55 -42.18
N ASP A 194 -31.36 17.81 -42.85
CA ASP A 194 -31.87 18.02 -44.18
C ASP A 194 -31.03 18.86 -45.15
N ASP A 195 -30.68 18.25 -46.25
CA ASP A 195 -31.07 18.86 -47.55
C ASP A 195 -31.02 17.79 -48.67
N GLU A 196 -32.20 17.64 -49.26
CA GLU A 196 -32.45 17.04 -50.55
C GLU A 196 -31.65 17.76 -51.64
N ILE A 197 -31.48 17.13 -52.74
CA ILE A 197 -31.78 17.52 -54.09
C ILE A 197 -30.86 16.90 -55.14
N GLN A 198 -31.54 16.16 -55.96
CA GLN A 198 -31.57 16.05 -57.44
C GLN A 198 -30.53 15.20 -58.18
N GLU A 199 -31.18 14.31 -58.85
CA GLU A 199 -30.85 13.70 -60.16
C GLU A 199 -30.13 14.65 -61.13
N ASP A 200 -29.24 14.09 -61.87
CA ASP A 200 -29.29 14.19 -63.35
C ASP A 200 -28.41 13.12 -64.00
N ASP A 201 -29.06 12.53 -64.96
CA ASP A 201 -28.62 11.66 -66.03
C ASP A 201 -27.41 12.15 -66.83
N VAL A 202 -26.85 11.24 -67.54
CA VAL A 202 -26.32 11.25 -68.89
C VAL A 202 -25.06 10.36 -68.99
N ASP A 203 -25.22 9.14 -69.42
CA ASP A 203 -25.06 8.57 -70.73
C ASP A 203 -23.67 8.70 -71.39
N THR A 204 -23.36 7.60 -72.02
CA THR A 204 -22.55 7.38 -73.18
C THR A 204 -21.04 7.07 -73.06
N THR A 205 -20.82 5.83 -73.31
CA THR A 205 -20.08 5.21 -74.43
C THR A 205 -18.55 5.39 -74.63
N THR A 206 -18.00 4.21 -74.81
CA THR A 206 -16.99 3.83 -75.81
C THR A 206 -15.53 4.27 -75.64
N LYS A 207 -14.65 3.41 -75.39
CA LYS A 207 -13.87 2.52 -76.29
C LYS A 207 -12.92 1.66 -75.49
#